data_8d5d675a149407f240cdba2cc8a4ec14
#
_entry.id   8d5d675a149407f240cdba2cc8a4ec14
#
_cell.length_a   1.000
_cell.length_b   1.000
_cell.length_c   1.000
_cell.angle_alpha   90.00
_cell.angle_beta   90.00
_cell.angle_gamma   90.00
#
_symmetry.space_group_name_H-M   'P 1'
#
loop_
_entity.id
_entity.type
_entity.pdbx_description
1 polymer ?
#
loop_
_entity_poly.entity_id
_entity_poly.type
_entity_poly.pdbx_seq_one_letter_code
_entity_poly.pdbx_strand_id
1 'polypeptide(L)'
;VLWDGEWYIRGITAAGRRIGTAADREGRVHMESNAWAVLSGVADPERGKKALASIKEHLFTPYGLMLNAPPYTQPDDSIGFVTRVYPGLKENGAIFSHPNPWAWAAACVLGEGGLAMEFYDALCPYNQNDKIEIRQAEPYSYCQFVVGKAHTAFGRARHPFMTGTAGWAYFAATQYMLG
;
A
#
# COMPACT_ATOMS: atom_id res chain seq x y z
N VAL A 1 -20.97 6.18 2.89
CA VAL A 1 -20.93 5.29 4.07
C VAL A 1 -19.49 4.96 4.49
N LEU A 2 -18.59 4.71 3.54
CA LEU A 2 -17.21 4.30 3.83
C LEU A 2 -16.19 5.44 3.86
N TRP A 3 -16.60 6.69 3.61
CA TRP A 3 -15.73 7.87 3.66
C TRP A 3 -15.61 8.39 5.09
N ASP A 4 -14.38 8.67 5.54
CA ASP A 4 -14.06 9.10 6.91
C ASP A 4 -13.50 10.54 6.99
N GLY A 5 -13.69 11.33 5.92
CA GLY A 5 -13.25 12.73 5.84
C GLY A 5 -11.97 12.93 5.02
N GLU A 6 -10.98 12.07 5.17
CA GLU A 6 -9.70 12.14 4.47
C GLU A 6 -9.39 10.90 3.62
N TRP A 7 -9.98 9.74 3.97
CA TRP A 7 -9.80 8.48 3.26
C TRP A 7 -11.01 7.57 3.37
N TYR A 8 -11.01 6.47 2.59
CA TYR A 8 -11.99 5.39 2.70
C TYR A 8 -11.55 4.38 3.73
N ILE A 9 -12.42 4.06 4.66
CA ILE A 9 -12.16 3.06 5.70
C ILE A 9 -11.92 1.68 5.10
N ARG A 10 -11.28 0.80 5.85
CA ARG A 10 -10.99 -0.57 5.40
C ARG A 10 -12.26 -1.41 5.23
N GLY A 11 -13.21 -1.26 6.13
CA GLY A 11 -14.44 -2.01 6.09
C GLY A 11 -15.30 -1.88 7.35
N ILE A 12 -16.36 -2.68 7.38
CA ILE A 12 -17.28 -2.78 8.51
C ILE A 12 -17.37 -4.27 8.90
N THR A 13 -17.16 -4.58 10.17
CA THR A 13 -17.27 -5.94 10.67
C THR A 13 -18.72 -6.41 10.72
N ALA A 14 -18.95 -7.72 10.88
CA ALA A 14 -20.30 -8.27 11.04
C ALA A 14 -21.04 -7.70 12.26
N ALA A 15 -20.33 -7.23 13.28
CA ALA A 15 -20.87 -6.55 14.46
C ALA A 15 -21.13 -5.05 14.24
N GLY A 16 -20.92 -4.54 13.02
CA GLY A 16 -21.14 -3.12 12.68
C GLY A 16 -19.98 -2.18 13.05
N ARG A 17 -18.85 -2.69 13.59
CA ARG A 17 -17.67 -1.88 13.90
C ARG A 17 -17.00 -1.43 12.60
N ARG A 18 -16.78 -0.12 12.44
CA ARG A 18 -15.96 0.44 11.36
C ARG A 18 -14.48 0.22 11.71
N ILE A 19 -13.68 -0.20 10.74
CA ILE A 19 -12.23 -0.37 10.85
C ILE A 19 -11.51 0.42 9.77
N GLY A 20 -10.36 0.98 10.10
CA GLY A 20 -9.62 1.87 9.20
C GLY A 20 -10.10 3.32 9.26
N THR A 21 -10.60 3.76 10.42
CA THR A 21 -11.08 5.12 10.65
C THR A 21 -9.99 6.03 11.22
N ALA A 22 -10.16 7.35 11.12
CA ALA A 22 -9.28 8.33 11.76
C ALA A 22 -9.27 8.21 13.29
N ALA A 23 -10.33 7.67 13.89
CA ALA A 23 -10.44 7.44 15.32
C ALA A 23 -9.74 6.16 15.81
N ASP A 24 -9.41 5.24 14.91
CA ASP A 24 -8.69 4.03 15.27
C ASP A 24 -7.25 4.37 15.70
N ARG A 25 -6.76 3.69 16.71
CA ARG A 25 -5.38 3.83 17.17
C ARG A 25 -4.38 3.19 16.21
N GLU A 26 -4.75 2.05 15.63
CA GLU A 26 -3.94 1.22 14.73
C GLU A 26 -4.76 0.86 13.48
N GLY A 27 -4.11 0.55 12.37
CA GLY A 27 -4.78 0.23 11.13
C GLY A 27 -5.70 1.35 10.61
N ARG A 28 -5.28 2.60 10.73
CA ARG A 28 -6.09 3.78 10.36
C ARG A 28 -6.23 3.92 8.85
N VAL A 29 -5.13 3.91 8.13
CA VAL A 29 -5.11 4.08 6.68
C VAL A 29 -4.72 2.77 6.03
N HIS A 30 -5.49 2.36 5.02
CA HIS A 30 -5.24 1.17 4.22
C HIS A 30 -5.10 1.54 2.74
N MET A 31 -4.06 1.05 2.08
CA MET A 31 -3.79 1.37 0.69
C MET A 31 -4.86 0.83 -0.25
N GLU A 32 -5.28 -0.43 -0.06
CA GLU A 32 -6.17 -1.12 -0.99
C GLU A 32 -7.54 -0.47 -1.10
N SER A 33 -8.18 -0.15 0.04
CA SER A 33 -9.51 0.47 0.04
C SER A 33 -9.51 1.82 -0.66
N ASN A 34 -8.42 2.58 -0.53
CA ASN A 34 -8.28 3.90 -1.12
C ASN A 34 -7.94 3.85 -2.62
N ALA A 35 -7.02 2.99 -3.03
CA ALA A 35 -6.70 2.79 -4.44
C ALA A 35 -7.94 2.25 -5.21
N TRP A 36 -8.63 1.25 -4.66
CA TRP A 36 -9.79 0.67 -5.32
C TRP A 36 -11.02 1.57 -5.29
N ALA A 37 -11.17 2.46 -4.31
CA ALA A 37 -12.24 3.47 -4.36
C ALA A 37 -12.13 4.35 -5.62
N VAL A 38 -10.92 4.66 -6.05
CA VAL A 38 -10.65 5.40 -7.29
C VAL A 38 -10.83 4.50 -8.51
N LEU A 39 -10.16 3.35 -8.56
CA LEU A 39 -10.18 2.45 -9.72
C LEU A 39 -11.57 1.93 -10.06
N SER A 40 -12.42 1.72 -9.07
CA SER A 40 -13.81 1.28 -9.26
C SER A 40 -14.78 2.40 -9.62
N GLY A 41 -14.35 3.67 -9.60
CA GLY A 41 -15.20 4.82 -9.84
C GLY A 41 -16.15 5.18 -8.69
N VAL A 42 -15.99 4.59 -7.51
CA VAL A 42 -16.79 4.93 -6.31
C VAL A 42 -16.38 6.28 -5.73
N ALA A 43 -15.10 6.62 -5.81
CA ALA A 43 -14.61 7.92 -5.38
C ALA A 43 -14.88 8.97 -6.45
N ASP A 44 -15.52 10.09 -6.07
CA ASP A 44 -15.45 11.29 -6.88
C ASP A 44 -13.99 11.83 -6.93
N PRO A 45 -13.65 12.67 -7.94
CA PRO A 45 -12.27 13.12 -8.12
C PRO A 45 -11.66 13.83 -6.89
N GLU A 46 -12.44 14.62 -6.16
CA GLU A 46 -11.94 15.34 -4.98
C GLU A 46 -11.62 14.40 -3.84
N ARG A 47 -12.51 13.46 -3.53
CA ARG A 47 -12.26 12.43 -2.51
C ARG A 47 -11.14 11.48 -2.94
N GLY A 48 -11.08 11.14 -4.22
CA GLY A 48 -9.99 10.34 -4.77
C GLY A 48 -8.63 10.99 -4.54
N LYS A 49 -8.48 12.28 -4.84
CA LYS A 49 -7.25 13.03 -4.60
C LYS A 49 -6.89 13.11 -3.12
N LYS A 50 -7.86 13.36 -2.24
CA LYS A 50 -7.63 13.32 -0.78
C LYS A 50 -7.18 11.94 -0.30
N ALA A 51 -7.83 10.89 -0.78
CA ALA A 51 -7.45 9.52 -0.44
C ALA A 51 -6.03 9.18 -0.88
N LEU A 52 -5.61 9.59 -2.09
CA LEU A 52 -4.23 9.40 -2.55
C LEU A 52 -3.22 10.27 -1.77
N ALA A 53 -3.59 11.49 -1.39
CA ALA A 53 -2.77 12.32 -0.51
C ALA A 53 -2.55 11.65 0.85
N SER A 54 -3.59 11.06 1.43
CA SER A 54 -3.50 10.28 2.67
C SER A 54 -2.61 9.02 2.52
N ILE A 55 -2.70 8.32 1.38
CA ILE A 55 -1.78 7.22 1.07
C ILE A 55 -0.33 7.73 1.07
N LYS A 56 -0.06 8.84 0.39
CA LYS A 56 1.28 9.42 0.34
C LYS A 56 1.78 9.81 1.72
N GLU A 57 0.98 10.54 2.48
CA GLU A 57 1.36 11.04 3.80
C GLU A 57 1.66 9.92 4.80
N HIS A 58 0.80 8.90 4.85
CA HIS A 58 0.86 7.90 5.91
C HIS A 58 1.58 6.62 5.52
N LEU A 59 1.60 6.25 4.23
CA LEU A 59 2.06 4.93 3.79
C LEU A 59 3.35 4.98 2.96
N PHE A 60 3.75 6.14 2.44
CA PHE A 60 4.91 6.24 1.56
C PHE A 60 6.23 5.95 2.27
N THR A 61 7.09 5.19 1.59
CA THR A 61 8.46 4.88 2.01
C THR A 61 9.40 4.88 0.79
N PRO A 62 10.72 4.94 1.00
CA PRO A 62 11.69 4.78 -0.10
C PRO A 62 11.68 3.41 -0.80
N TYR A 63 10.85 2.47 -0.35
CA TYR A 63 10.73 1.11 -0.89
C TYR A 63 9.33 0.79 -1.43
N GLY A 64 8.46 1.78 -1.54
CA GLY A 64 7.06 1.66 -1.94
C GLY A 64 6.09 2.01 -0.81
N LEU A 65 4.81 1.69 -1.01
CA LEU A 65 3.73 2.01 -0.08
C LEU A 65 3.50 0.86 0.90
N MET A 66 3.45 1.19 2.20
CA MET A 66 2.98 0.23 3.22
C MET A 66 1.51 -0.11 3.00
N LEU A 67 1.12 -1.31 3.35
CA LEU A 67 -0.25 -1.77 3.17
C LEU A 67 -1.23 -1.03 4.09
N ASN A 68 -0.83 -0.79 5.32
CA ASN A 68 -1.59 -0.03 6.32
C ASN A 68 -0.65 0.65 7.33
N ALA A 69 -1.16 1.68 7.99
CA ALA A 69 -0.47 2.38 9.07
C ALA A 69 -1.48 3.01 10.07
N PRO A 70 -1.07 3.12 11.36
CA PRO A 70 -0.02 2.34 12.02
C PRO A 70 -0.31 0.84 12.01
N PRO A 71 0.70 -0.04 12.08
CA PRO A 71 0.44 -1.48 12.13
C PRO A 71 -0.21 -1.89 13.47
N TYR A 72 -0.88 -3.01 13.47
CA TYR A 72 -1.46 -3.60 14.68
C TYR A 72 -0.36 -4.17 15.57
N THR A 73 -0.43 -3.89 16.87
CA THR A 73 0.53 -4.36 17.87
C THR A 73 -0.07 -5.35 18.87
N GLN A 74 -1.40 -5.48 18.87
CA GLN A 74 -2.13 -6.40 19.73
C GLN A 74 -3.14 -7.23 18.93
N PRO A 75 -3.31 -8.52 19.25
CA PRO A 75 -4.35 -9.34 18.62
C PRO A 75 -5.76 -8.78 18.88
N ASP A 76 -6.56 -8.70 17.83
CA ASP A 76 -7.97 -8.33 17.87
C ASP A 76 -8.77 -9.23 16.92
N ASP A 77 -9.48 -10.20 17.49
CA ASP A 77 -10.24 -11.20 16.72
C ASP A 77 -11.43 -10.58 15.95
N SER A 78 -11.89 -9.39 16.35
CA SER A 78 -12.93 -8.67 15.60
C SER A 78 -12.43 -8.09 14.29
N ILE A 79 -11.11 -7.88 14.16
CA ILE A 79 -10.42 -7.46 12.95
C ILE A 79 -9.90 -8.68 12.18
N GLY A 80 -9.35 -9.66 12.89
CA GLY A 80 -8.91 -10.92 12.33
C GLY A 80 -7.40 -11.17 12.39
N PHE A 81 -6.96 -12.18 11.66
CA PHE A 81 -5.60 -12.74 11.76
C PHE A 81 -4.48 -11.71 11.49
N VAL A 82 -4.72 -10.69 10.69
CA VAL A 82 -3.73 -9.64 10.39
C VAL A 82 -3.17 -9.02 11.67
N THR A 83 -3.97 -8.90 12.73
CA THR A 83 -3.54 -8.33 14.02
C THR A 83 -2.59 -9.23 14.81
N ARG A 84 -2.43 -10.49 14.41
CA ARG A 84 -1.49 -11.47 15.00
C ARG A 84 -0.16 -11.53 14.23
N VAL A 85 -0.08 -10.89 13.07
CA VAL A 85 1.17 -10.78 12.30
C VAL A 85 2.06 -9.72 12.95
N TYR A 86 3.36 -9.99 13.04
CA TYR A 86 4.30 -9.06 13.64
C TYR A 86 4.31 -7.71 12.89
N PRO A 87 4.30 -6.56 13.60
CA PRO A 87 4.31 -5.23 12.99
C PRO A 87 5.43 -5.05 11.97
N GLY A 88 5.09 -4.55 10.80
CA GLY A 88 6.02 -4.35 9.68
C GLY A 88 6.26 -5.60 8.83
N LEU A 89 5.57 -6.70 9.07
CA LEU A 89 5.65 -7.91 8.24
C LEU A 89 4.33 -8.18 7.54
N LYS A 90 4.43 -8.76 6.33
CA LYS A 90 3.29 -9.19 5.50
C LYS A 90 2.17 -8.12 5.44
N GLU A 91 0.94 -8.51 5.74
CA GLU A 91 -0.23 -7.62 5.66
C GLU A 91 -0.31 -6.63 6.82
N ASN A 92 0.56 -6.71 7.81
CA ASN A 92 0.55 -5.82 8.97
C ASN A 92 1.62 -4.73 8.87
N GLY A 93 1.39 -3.75 8.01
CA GLY A 93 2.27 -2.58 7.86
C GLY A 93 3.56 -2.82 7.09
N ALA A 94 3.72 -3.96 6.38
CA ALA A 94 4.79 -4.11 5.41
C ALA A 94 4.45 -3.39 4.09
N ILE A 95 5.46 -3.20 3.25
CA ILE A 95 5.30 -2.78 1.86
C ILE A 95 4.99 -4.03 1.06
N PHE A 96 3.72 -4.39 0.97
CA PHE A 96 3.29 -5.56 0.21
C PHE A 96 3.30 -5.21 -1.27
N SER A 97 4.17 -5.85 -2.06
CA SER A 97 4.46 -5.38 -3.42
C SER A 97 3.28 -5.50 -4.37
N HIS A 98 2.51 -6.60 -4.25
CA HIS A 98 1.43 -6.94 -5.19
C HIS A 98 0.38 -5.82 -5.37
N PRO A 99 -0.19 -5.19 -4.32
CA PRO A 99 -1.20 -4.14 -4.48
C PRO A 99 -0.62 -2.74 -4.74
N ASN A 100 0.67 -2.52 -4.62
CA ASN A 100 1.27 -1.21 -4.88
C ASN A 100 0.94 -0.64 -6.27
N PRO A 101 0.95 -1.44 -7.37
CA PRO A 101 0.52 -1.00 -8.68
C PRO A 101 -0.88 -0.41 -8.75
N TRP A 102 -1.78 -0.79 -7.86
CA TRP A 102 -3.13 -0.21 -7.83
C TRP A 102 -3.11 1.26 -7.43
N ALA A 103 -2.18 1.66 -6.56
CA ALA A 103 -2.07 3.05 -6.13
C ALA A 103 -1.57 3.97 -7.26
N TRP A 104 -0.55 3.58 -8.03
CA TRP A 104 -0.13 4.42 -9.16
C TRP A 104 -1.11 4.39 -10.33
N ALA A 105 -1.79 3.26 -10.58
CA ALA A 105 -2.89 3.24 -11.54
C ALA A 105 -4.02 4.19 -11.13
N ALA A 106 -4.39 4.21 -9.83
CA ALA A 106 -5.38 5.15 -9.31
C ALA A 106 -4.92 6.62 -9.47
N ALA A 107 -3.63 6.89 -9.25
CA ALA A 107 -3.08 8.23 -9.49
C ALA A 107 -3.19 8.63 -10.98
N CYS A 108 -2.92 7.72 -11.90
CA CYS A 108 -3.12 7.97 -13.34
C CYS A 108 -4.58 8.27 -13.69
N VAL A 109 -5.54 7.51 -13.13
CA VAL A 109 -6.99 7.74 -13.33
C VAL A 109 -7.39 9.16 -12.93
N LEU A 110 -6.76 9.73 -11.91
CA LEU A 110 -7.03 11.09 -11.43
C LEU A 110 -6.19 12.18 -12.11
N GLY A 111 -5.36 11.82 -13.10
CA GLY A 111 -4.47 12.75 -13.78
C GLY A 111 -3.25 13.18 -12.96
N GLU A 112 -2.95 12.47 -11.87
CA GLU A 112 -1.81 12.76 -10.98
C GLU A 112 -0.55 11.98 -11.42
N GLY A 113 -0.10 12.19 -12.67
CA GLY A 113 1.01 11.45 -13.27
C GLY A 113 2.33 11.55 -12.50
N GLY A 114 2.62 12.71 -11.91
CA GLY A 114 3.80 12.89 -11.06
C GLY A 114 3.77 11.99 -9.81
N LEU A 115 2.60 11.88 -9.17
CA LEU A 115 2.41 11.00 -8.02
C LEU A 115 2.48 9.52 -8.43
N ALA A 116 1.91 9.17 -9.59
CA ALA A 116 2.02 7.83 -10.13
C ALA A 116 3.48 7.41 -10.34
N MET A 117 4.29 8.29 -10.92
CA MET A 117 5.71 8.05 -11.14
C MET A 117 6.48 7.90 -9.83
N GLU A 118 6.19 8.73 -8.84
CA GLU A 118 6.81 8.66 -7.51
C GLU A 118 6.53 7.30 -6.82
N PHE A 119 5.28 6.81 -6.90
CA PHE A 119 4.90 5.51 -6.35
C PHE A 119 5.56 4.34 -7.10
N TYR A 120 5.58 4.41 -8.42
CA TYR A 120 6.25 3.44 -9.28
C TYR A 120 7.75 3.35 -8.96
N ASP A 121 8.44 4.49 -8.96
CA ASP A 121 9.88 4.58 -8.74
C ASP A 121 10.29 4.03 -7.35
N ALA A 122 9.48 4.30 -6.32
CA ALA A 122 9.76 3.83 -4.98
C ALA A 122 9.71 2.30 -4.87
N LEU A 123 8.81 1.62 -5.60
CA LEU A 123 8.71 0.16 -5.58
C LEU A 123 9.64 -0.52 -6.59
N CYS A 124 10.02 0.16 -7.68
CA CYS A 124 10.77 -0.43 -8.78
C CYS A 124 12.09 -1.06 -8.28
N PRO A 125 12.33 -2.37 -8.47
CA PRO A 125 13.51 -3.03 -7.94
C PRO A 125 14.82 -2.43 -8.43
N TYR A 126 14.87 -2.02 -9.69
CA TYR A 126 16.05 -1.40 -10.30
C TYR A 126 16.46 -0.11 -9.56
N ASN A 127 15.49 0.72 -9.19
CA ASN A 127 15.73 1.99 -8.49
C ASN A 127 16.16 1.81 -7.01
N GLN A 128 16.21 0.57 -6.53
CA GLN A 128 16.64 0.24 -5.17
C GLN A 128 18.01 -0.46 -5.15
N ASN A 129 18.71 -0.51 -6.28
CA ASN A 129 20.00 -1.20 -6.39
C ASN A 129 21.12 -0.52 -5.58
N ASP A 130 21.06 0.78 -5.37
CA ASP A 130 21.92 1.54 -4.47
C ASP A 130 21.74 1.16 -2.98
N LYS A 131 20.64 0.49 -2.66
CA LYS A 131 20.27 0.02 -1.32
C LYS A 131 20.36 -1.51 -1.18
N ILE A 132 21.15 -2.17 -2.03
CA ILE A 132 21.21 -3.64 -2.11
C ILE A 132 21.60 -4.28 -0.77
N GLU A 133 22.46 -3.65 0.01
CA GLU A 133 22.89 -4.13 1.33
C GLU A 133 21.72 -4.19 2.34
N ILE A 134 20.74 -3.32 2.17
CA ILE A 134 19.52 -3.30 3.00
C ILE A 134 18.47 -4.22 2.38
N ARG A 135 18.20 -4.04 1.08
CA ARG A 135 17.13 -4.75 0.36
C ARG A 135 17.40 -6.25 0.28
N GLN A 136 18.63 -6.67 0.00
CA GLN A 136 19.07 -8.07 -0.07
C GLN A 136 18.22 -8.94 -1.01
N ALA A 137 17.94 -8.42 -2.21
CA ALA A 137 17.27 -9.12 -3.29
C ALA A 137 17.75 -8.59 -4.65
N GLU A 138 17.58 -9.36 -5.69
CA GLU A 138 18.02 -9.05 -7.04
C GLU A 138 17.39 -7.73 -7.56
N PRO A 139 18.14 -6.90 -8.30
CA PRO A 139 17.69 -5.59 -8.75
C PRO A 139 16.59 -5.64 -9.84
N TYR A 140 16.31 -6.82 -10.36
CA TYR A 140 15.28 -7.07 -11.38
C TYR A 140 14.09 -7.87 -10.85
N SER A 141 14.07 -8.19 -9.55
CA SER A 141 13.05 -9.05 -8.96
C SER A 141 12.14 -8.27 -8.02
N TYR A 142 10.83 -8.30 -8.28
CA TYR A 142 9.86 -8.00 -7.25
C TYR A 142 9.86 -9.09 -6.19
N CYS A 143 9.60 -8.70 -4.95
CA CYS A 143 9.44 -9.62 -3.82
C CYS A 143 7.97 -9.62 -3.35
N GLN A 144 7.61 -10.57 -2.50
CA GLN A 144 6.26 -10.59 -1.93
C GLN A 144 6.00 -9.33 -1.11
N PHE A 145 6.94 -8.97 -0.23
CA PHE A 145 6.89 -7.73 0.53
C PHE A 145 8.30 -7.25 0.90
N VAL A 146 8.42 -5.95 1.14
CA VAL A 146 9.55 -5.34 1.83
C VAL A 146 9.12 -5.05 3.26
N VAL A 147 10.00 -5.33 4.21
CA VAL A 147 9.76 -5.12 5.65
C VAL A 147 9.45 -3.64 5.91
N GLY A 148 8.37 -3.36 6.65
CA GLY A 148 7.86 -2.02 6.92
C GLY A 148 8.57 -1.29 8.07
N LYS A 149 8.25 -0.01 8.22
CA LYS A 149 8.92 0.92 9.16
C LYS A 149 8.89 0.49 10.62
N ALA A 150 7.90 -0.30 11.03
CA ALA A 150 7.75 -0.73 12.43
C ALA A 150 8.67 -1.88 12.83
N HIS A 151 9.44 -2.43 11.91
CA HIS A 151 10.35 -3.54 12.15
C HIS A 151 11.81 -3.11 12.02
N THR A 152 12.69 -3.70 12.82
CA THR A 152 14.14 -3.39 12.85
C THR A 152 14.85 -3.67 11.52
N ALA A 153 14.35 -4.60 10.71
CA ALA A 153 14.86 -4.91 9.37
C ALA A 153 14.15 -4.11 8.26
N PHE A 154 13.68 -2.90 8.54
CA PHE A 154 13.04 -2.03 7.55
C PHE A 154 13.82 -1.94 6.24
N GLY A 155 13.14 -2.11 5.12
CA GLY A 155 13.74 -2.08 3.79
C GLY A 155 14.19 -3.44 3.25
N ARG A 156 14.24 -4.49 4.08
CA ARG A 156 14.64 -5.83 3.64
C ARG A 156 13.55 -6.53 2.83
N ALA A 157 13.86 -6.95 1.62
CA ALA A 157 12.96 -7.73 0.78
C ALA A 157 12.77 -9.16 1.29
N ARG A 158 11.57 -9.69 1.11
CA ARG A 158 11.20 -11.05 1.52
C ARG A 158 10.52 -11.78 0.38
N HIS A 159 10.90 -13.04 0.20
CA HIS A 159 10.36 -13.93 -0.81
C HIS A 159 10.44 -13.33 -2.23
N PRO A 160 11.67 -13.12 -2.78
CA PRO A 160 11.86 -12.70 -4.17
C PRO A 160 11.14 -13.66 -5.12
N PHE A 161 10.62 -13.14 -6.23
CA PHE A 161 9.87 -13.86 -7.27
C PHE A 161 8.50 -14.44 -6.84
N MET A 162 8.23 -14.61 -5.55
CA MET A 162 6.97 -15.20 -5.07
C MET A 162 5.85 -14.16 -4.96
N THR A 163 5.49 -13.54 -6.09
CA THR A 163 4.51 -12.45 -6.12
C THR A 163 3.91 -12.27 -7.51
N GLY A 164 2.66 -11.83 -7.57
CA GLY A 164 2.01 -11.39 -8.81
C GLY A 164 2.31 -9.93 -9.19
N THR A 165 3.23 -9.27 -8.49
CA THR A 165 3.53 -7.84 -8.69
C THR A 165 3.96 -7.53 -10.11
N ALA A 166 4.78 -8.36 -10.75
CA ALA A 166 5.27 -8.12 -12.10
C ALA A 166 4.12 -7.98 -13.11
N GLY A 167 3.10 -8.84 -13.02
CA GLY A 167 1.92 -8.77 -13.88
C GLY A 167 1.12 -7.50 -13.65
N TRP A 168 0.87 -7.13 -12.39
CA TRP A 168 0.17 -5.89 -12.06
C TRP A 168 0.98 -4.65 -12.41
N ALA A 169 2.29 -4.66 -12.19
CA ALA A 169 3.17 -3.54 -12.56
C ALA A 169 3.19 -3.34 -14.07
N TYR A 170 3.31 -4.42 -14.85
CA TYR A 170 3.22 -4.36 -16.30
C TYR A 170 1.87 -3.81 -16.77
N PHE A 171 0.77 -4.36 -16.24
CA PHE A 171 -0.57 -3.90 -16.58
C PHE A 171 -0.79 -2.42 -16.23
N ALA A 172 -0.42 -2.02 -15.03
CA ALA A 172 -0.58 -0.63 -14.59
C ALA A 172 0.30 0.34 -15.41
N ALA A 173 1.53 -0.06 -15.74
CA ALA A 173 2.41 0.76 -16.57
C ALA A 173 1.87 0.91 -18.00
N THR A 174 1.44 -0.19 -18.64
CA THR A 174 1.01 -0.14 -20.05
C THR A 174 -0.38 0.42 -20.25
N GLN A 175 -1.30 0.23 -19.30
CA GLN A 175 -2.71 0.64 -19.46
C GLN A 175 -3.03 1.99 -18.82
N TYR A 176 -2.24 2.43 -17.84
CA TYR A 176 -2.55 3.64 -17.10
C TYR A 176 -1.45 4.70 -17.20
N MET A 177 -0.16 4.32 -17.19
CA MET A 177 0.93 5.30 -17.27
C MET A 177 1.27 5.68 -18.70
N LEU A 178 1.24 4.73 -19.63
CA LEU A 178 1.54 4.96 -21.06
C LEU A 178 0.27 5.20 -21.90
N GLY A 179 -0.86 4.67 -21.52
CA GLY A 179 -2.15 4.79 -22.22
C GLY A 179 -2.40 3.71 -23.26
#